data_b2e70b6f6317996f28ceb970ee463a60
#
_entry.id   b2e70b6f6317996f28ceb970ee463a60
#
_cell.length_a   1.000
_cell.length_b   1.000
_cell.length_c   1.000
_cell.angle_alpha   90.00
_cell.angle_beta   90.00
_cell.angle_gamma   90.00
#
_symmetry.space_group_name_H-M   'P 1'
#
loop_
_entity.id
_entity.type
_entity.pdbx_description
1 polymer ?
#
loop_
_entity_poly.entity_id
_entity_poly.type
_entity_poly.pdbx_seq_one_letter_code
_entity_poly.pdbx_strand_id
1 'polypeptide(L)'
;MRLFAQLSWYFRREWRRYLGAVALLMLIAMLQLIPPKVVGIVVDGVTAQHFTPGRIAMWIGTIALIAVVVYLLRYVWRVLLFGASYQLAVELSEDYYRQLSRQHPEFYQRHRTGDLIARATNDVDRVVFAAGEGVLTLVDSLVMGCAVLIVMSTQISWQLTLLALLPMPIMALMIKRYGDRLHDYFKLAQAAFSSLNDRTQESLTSIRMIKAFGLEDRQSSLFAADAEDTGKKNMRVARIDARFDPTIYIAIGMANLLAISGGSWMVVNGSLTLGELTSFMMYLGLMIWPMLALAWMFNIVERGSAAYSRIRAMLAEAPVVKDGEEPVPAGRGELTAAIREFCYPQTTHPALENVNFRLKPGQMLGICGPTGAGKSTILSLIQRHFDVTQGEIRFHDMPLTHLQLDSWRSRLAVVSQTPFLFSDSIANNIALGRPEATQEEIEQVARLASVHEDILRLPQGYDTQVGERGVMLSGGQKQRISIARALLLNAEILLLDDALSAVDGRTEHQILHNLRQWGEGRTVIISAHRLSALTDANEIIVMQHGHVVQRGDHDQLAQQIGWYRDMYRYQQLEAALDDAPERGEEAVNA
;
A
#
# COMPACT_ATOMS: atom_id res chain seq x y z
N MET A 1 10.50 -4.65 -22.38
CA MET A 1 11.98 -4.73 -22.29
C MET A 1 12.60 -3.75 -21.27
N ARG A 2 12.03 -2.54 -21.07
CA ARG A 2 12.54 -1.55 -20.09
C ARG A 2 12.62 -2.12 -18.64
N LEU A 3 11.65 -2.95 -18.23
CA LEU A 3 11.61 -3.54 -16.89
C LEU A 3 12.88 -4.36 -16.59
N PHE A 4 13.31 -5.22 -17.50
CA PHE A 4 14.50 -6.06 -17.29
C PHE A 4 15.78 -5.23 -17.16
N ALA A 5 15.89 -4.11 -17.91
CA ALA A 5 16.98 -3.17 -17.76
C ALA A 5 16.94 -2.46 -16.38
N GLN A 6 15.77 -2.08 -15.92
CA GLN A 6 15.57 -1.44 -14.61
C GLN A 6 15.84 -2.39 -13.43
N LEU A 7 15.52 -3.67 -13.58
CA LEU A 7 15.80 -4.71 -12.59
C LEU A 7 17.18 -5.36 -12.76
N SER A 8 18.05 -4.83 -13.63
CA SER A 8 19.39 -5.40 -13.90
C SER A 8 20.24 -5.54 -12.63
N TRP A 9 20.08 -4.65 -11.65
CA TRP A 9 20.74 -4.72 -10.36
C TRP A 9 20.37 -6.02 -9.62
N TYR A 10 19.10 -6.41 -9.64
CA TYR A 10 18.60 -7.61 -9.00
C TYR A 10 19.05 -8.87 -9.76
N PHE A 11 18.91 -8.88 -11.09
CA PHE A 11 19.36 -10.01 -11.93
C PHE A 11 20.87 -10.24 -11.83
N ARG A 12 21.69 -9.18 -11.69
CA ARG A 12 23.13 -9.32 -11.45
C ARG A 12 23.44 -9.93 -10.09
N ARG A 13 22.65 -9.64 -9.06
CA ARG A 13 22.85 -10.21 -7.73
C ARG A 13 22.44 -11.67 -7.68
N GLU A 14 21.29 -12.02 -8.24
CA GLU A 14 20.75 -13.37 -8.26
C GLU A 14 21.10 -14.14 -9.57
N TRP A 15 22.14 -13.74 -10.27
CA TRP A 15 22.49 -14.27 -11.59
C TRP A 15 22.63 -15.80 -11.64
N ARG A 16 23.12 -16.42 -10.55
CA ARG A 16 23.29 -17.88 -10.47
C ARG A 16 21.95 -18.62 -10.57
N ARG A 17 20.91 -18.10 -9.90
CA ARG A 17 19.57 -18.69 -9.93
C ARG A 17 18.90 -18.50 -11.29
N TYR A 18 18.98 -17.29 -11.84
CA TYR A 18 18.40 -17.02 -13.17
C TYR A 18 19.14 -17.76 -14.27
N LEU A 19 20.47 -17.76 -14.27
CA LEU A 19 21.25 -18.52 -15.25
C LEU A 19 20.99 -20.03 -15.15
N GLY A 20 20.93 -20.56 -13.93
CA GLY A 20 20.59 -21.97 -13.69
C GLY A 20 19.21 -22.33 -14.22
N ALA A 21 18.20 -21.49 -13.95
CA ALA A 21 16.84 -21.68 -14.45
C ALA A 21 16.78 -21.63 -15.98
N VAL A 22 17.44 -20.64 -16.61
CA VAL A 22 17.51 -20.51 -18.07
C VAL A 22 18.24 -21.71 -18.72
N ALA A 23 19.35 -22.15 -18.14
CA ALA A 23 20.06 -23.32 -18.62
C ALA A 23 19.21 -24.61 -18.55
N LEU A 24 18.45 -24.78 -17.45
CA LEU A 24 17.53 -25.91 -17.32
C LEU A 24 16.36 -25.82 -18.31
N LEU A 25 15.82 -24.60 -18.57
CA LEU A 25 14.80 -24.39 -19.58
C LEU A 25 15.30 -24.74 -20.99
N MET A 26 16.54 -24.35 -21.33
CA MET A 26 17.17 -24.73 -22.60
C MET A 26 17.33 -26.25 -22.71
N LEU A 27 17.78 -26.90 -21.66
CA LEU A 27 17.92 -28.36 -21.62
C LEU A 27 16.55 -29.05 -21.79
N ILE A 28 15.50 -28.56 -21.11
CA ILE A 28 14.13 -29.07 -21.27
C ILE A 28 13.66 -28.90 -22.70
N ALA A 29 13.86 -27.74 -23.32
CA ALA A 29 13.48 -27.48 -24.71
C ALA A 29 14.17 -28.49 -25.66
N MET A 30 15.47 -28.74 -25.46
CA MET A 30 16.21 -29.76 -26.25
C MET A 30 15.66 -31.16 -26.05
N LEU A 31 15.38 -31.57 -24.81
CA LEU A 31 14.80 -32.87 -24.51
C LEU A 31 13.40 -33.05 -25.10
N GLN A 32 12.60 -32.01 -25.16
CA GLN A 32 11.25 -32.02 -25.73
C GLN A 32 11.23 -32.18 -27.27
N LEU A 33 12.34 -31.92 -27.95
CA LEU A 33 12.47 -32.17 -29.38
C LEU A 33 12.67 -33.65 -29.72
N ILE A 34 13.07 -34.47 -28.76
CA ILE A 34 13.38 -35.91 -28.99
C ILE A 34 12.11 -36.76 -29.22
N PRO A 35 11.04 -36.65 -28.42
CA PRO A 35 9.84 -37.47 -28.58
C PRO A 35 9.22 -37.43 -29.99
N PRO A 36 9.00 -36.28 -30.66
CA PRO A 36 8.49 -36.25 -32.03
C PRO A 36 9.41 -37.01 -33.02
N LYS A 37 10.72 -36.86 -32.88
CA LYS A 37 11.69 -37.57 -33.73
C LYS A 37 11.61 -39.06 -33.52
N VAL A 38 11.54 -39.51 -32.26
CA VAL A 38 11.44 -40.95 -31.93
C VAL A 38 10.15 -41.55 -32.50
N VAL A 39 9.03 -40.83 -32.39
CA VAL A 39 7.76 -41.30 -32.98
C VAL A 39 7.91 -41.48 -34.50
N GLY A 40 8.54 -40.53 -35.20
CA GLY A 40 8.81 -40.67 -36.62
C GLY A 40 9.64 -41.91 -36.96
N ILE A 41 10.73 -42.15 -36.22
CA ILE A 41 11.58 -43.35 -36.40
C ILE A 41 10.76 -44.62 -36.16
N VAL A 42 9.89 -44.65 -35.16
CA VAL A 42 9.04 -45.80 -34.88
C VAL A 42 8.04 -46.03 -36.01
N VAL A 43 7.41 -44.98 -36.54
CA VAL A 43 6.46 -45.07 -37.67
C VAL A 43 7.16 -45.64 -38.92
N ASP A 44 8.32 -45.11 -39.28
CA ASP A 44 9.10 -45.61 -40.44
C ASP A 44 9.55 -47.05 -40.24
N GLY A 45 9.99 -47.40 -39.04
CA GLY A 45 10.42 -48.76 -38.75
C GLY A 45 9.31 -49.81 -38.77
N VAL A 46 8.09 -49.41 -38.36
CA VAL A 46 6.89 -50.25 -38.44
C VAL A 46 6.41 -50.39 -39.89
N THR A 47 6.41 -49.30 -40.64
CA THR A 47 5.97 -49.27 -42.04
C THR A 47 6.91 -50.14 -42.94
N ALA A 48 8.21 -50.07 -42.67
CA ALA A 48 9.20 -50.89 -43.35
C ALA A 48 9.31 -52.33 -42.83
N GLN A 49 8.49 -52.73 -41.88
CA GLN A 49 8.51 -54.07 -41.22
C GLN A 49 9.87 -54.45 -40.59
N HIS A 50 10.70 -53.49 -40.25
CA HIS A 50 12.05 -53.71 -39.70
C HIS A 50 12.12 -53.74 -38.18
N PHE A 51 11.02 -53.40 -37.45
CA PHE A 51 10.98 -53.36 -36.00
C PHE A 51 10.45 -54.65 -35.36
N THR A 52 11.26 -55.16 -34.41
CA THR A 52 10.82 -56.18 -33.47
C THR A 52 10.09 -55.54 -32.28
N PRO A 53 9.17 -56.29 -31.59
CA PRO A 53 8.48 -55.77 -30.41
C PRO A 53 9.44 -55.21 -29.34
N GLY A 54 10.62 -55.78 -29.18
CA GLY A 54 11.63 -55.30 -28.23
C GLY A 54 12.23 -53.94 -28.59
N ARG A 55 12.42 -53.64 -29.89
CA ARG A 55 12.89 -52.29 -30.32
C ARG A 55 11.82 -51.23 -30.10
N ILE A 56 10.55 -51.55 -30.33
CA ILE A 56 9.43 -50.65 -30.05
C ILE A 56 9.36 -50.35 -28.53
N ALA A 57 9.46 -51.40 -27.70
CA ALA A 57 9.48 -51.25 -26.24
C ALA A 57 10.64 -50.35 -25.76
N MET A 58 11.82 -50.48 -26.37
CA MET A 58 13.00 -49.64 -26.07
C MET A 58 12.72 -48.17 -26.38
N TRP A 59 12.12 -47.82 -27.54
CA TRP A 59 11.81 -46.44 -27.89
C TRP A 59 10.71 -45.85 -27.03
N ILE A 60 9.69 -46.63 -26.67
CA ILE A 60 8.66 -46.22 -25.72
C ILE A 60 9.29 -45.94 -24.35
N GLY A 61 10.19 -46.81 -23.89
CA GLY A 61 10.95 -46.61 -22.65
C GLY A 61 11.79 -45.34 -22.67
N THR A 62 12.37 -44.99 -23.83
CA THR A 62 13.14 -43.77 -24.01
C THR A 62 12.24 -42.52 -23.84
N ILE A 63 11.05 -42.52 -24.46
CA ILE A 63 10.09 -41.42 -24.29
C ILE A 63 9.64 -41.29 -22.83
N ALA A 64 9.35 -42.41 -22.17
CA ALA A 64 8.95 -42.42 -20.77
C ALA A 64 10.08 -41.90 -19.85
N LEU A 65 11.32 -42.29 -20.10
CA LEU A 65 12.49 -41.79 -19.38
C LEU A 65 12.64 -40.26 -19.54
N ILE A 66 12.54 -39.77 -20.78
CA ILE A 66 12.61 -38.33 -21.08
C ILE A 66 11.49 -37.56 -20.34
N ALA A 67 10.27 -38.11 -20.32
CA ALA A 67 9.15 -37.49 -19.61
C ALA A 67 9.43 -37.34 -18.10
N VAL A 68 10.00 -38.39 -17.47
CA VAL A 68 10.39 -38.35 -16.05
C VAL A 68 11.50 -37.33 -15.81
N VAL A 69 12.54 -37.33 -16.65
CA VAL A 69 13.65 -36.36 -16.54
C VAL A 69 13.14 -34.93 -16.70
N VAL A 70 12.34 -34.67 -17.72
CA VAL A 70 11.73 -33.35 -17.95
C VAL A 70 10.87 -32.90 -16.74
N TYR A 71 10.10 -33.83 -16.15
CA TYR A 71 9.33 -33.57 -14.95
C TYR A 71 10.21 -33.11 -13.78
N LEU A 72 11.30 -33.82 -13.49
CA LEU A 72 12.23 -33.45 -12.42
C LEU A 72 12.94 -32.13 -12.69
N LEU A 73 13.39 -31.91 -13.93
CA LEU A 73 14.01 -30.64 -14.31
C LEU A 73 13.02 -29.46 -14.20
N ARG A 74 11.75 -29.68 -14.54
CA ARG A 74 10.69 -28.66 -14.38
C ARG A 74 10.47 -28.27 -12.92
N TYR A 75 10.58 -29.19 -11.98
CA TYR A 75 10.52 -28.87 -10.57
C TYR A 75 11.69 -27.96 -10.15
N VAL A 76 12.91 -28.35 -10.52
CA VAL A 76 14.14 -27.62 -10.11
C VAL A 76 14.15 -26.18 -10.64
N TRP A 77 13.92 -25.96 -11.94
CA TRP A 77 13.95 -24.60 -12.48
C TRP A 77 12.84 -23.71 -11.90
N ARG A 78 11.65 -24.28 -11.60
CA ARG A 78 10.58 -23.54 -10.95
C ARG A 78 11.00 -23.03 -9.58
N VAL A 79 11.59 -23.88 -8.77
CA VAL A 79 12.09 -23.49 -7.45
C VAL A 79 13.16 -22.40 -7.56
N LEU A 80 14.07 -22.51 -8.53
CA LEU A 80 15.12 -21.50 -8.74
C LEU A 80 14.55 -20.15 -9.19
N LEU A 81 13.71 -20.16 -10.21
CA LEU A 81 13.19 -18.93 -10.82
C LEU A 81 12.18 -18.22 -9.93
N PHE A 82 11.16 -18.95 -9.46
CA PHE A 82 10.14 -18.35 -8.60
C PHE A 82 10.67 -18.06 -7.21
N GLY A 83 11.60 -18.87 -6.69
CA GLY A 83 12.29 -18.56 -5.45
C GLY A 83 13.05 -17.24 -5.53
N ALA A 84 13.72 -16.95 -6.65
CA ALA A 84 14.35 -15.66 -6.88
C ALA A 84 13.30 -14.54 -7.00
N SER A 85 12.23 -14.74 -7.77
CA SER A 85 11.22 -13.67 -7.94
C SER A 85 10.46 -13.33 -6.64
N TYR A 86 10.17 -14.31 -5.78
CA TYR A 86 9.58 -14.05 -4.46
C TYR A 86 10.55 -13.37 -3.49
N GLN A 87 11.85 -13.65 -3.60
CA GLN A 87 12.85 -12.90 -2.84
C GLN A 87 12.84 -11.41 -3.23
N LEU A 88 12.64 -11.09 -4.51
CA LEU A 88 12.45 -9.72 -4.97
C LEU A 88 11.21 -9.06 -4.33
N ALA A 89 10.11 -9.83 -4.13
CA ALA A 89 8.92 -9.31 -3.45
C ALA A 89 9.24 -8.82 -2.04
N VAL A 90 9.96 -9.65 -1.27
CA VAL A 90 10.34 -9.30 0.12
C VAL A 90 11.16 -8.02 0.13
N GLU A 91 12.15 -7.91 -0.73
CA GLU A 91 13.04 -6.73 -0.76
C GLU A 91 12.30 -5.46 -1.19
N LEU A 92 11.50 -5.53 -2.26
CA LEU A 92 10.73 -4.36 -2.71
C LEU A 92 9.72 -3.93 -1.65
N SER A 93 9.08 -4.87 -0.96
CA SER A 93 8.13 -4.55 0.11
C SER A 93 8.85 -3.94 1.33
N GLU A 94 10.02 -4.45 1.70
CA GLU A 94 10.82 -3.91 2.80
C GLU A 94 11.31 -2.50 2.49
N ASP A 95 11.90 -2.29 1.31
CA ASP A 95 12.39 -0.97 0.87
C ASP A 95 11.25 0.04 0.77
N TYR A 96 10.10 -0.40 0.24
CA TYR A 96 8.90 0.44 0.12
C TYR A 96 8.37 0.84 1.51
N TYR A 97 8.23 -0.12 2.43
CA TYR A 97 7.78 0.15 3.80
C TYR A 97 8.76 1.06 4.55
N ARG A 98 10.06 0.80 4.43
CA ARG A 98 11.11 1.63 5.02
C ARG A 98 11.05 3.08 4.50
N GLN A 99 10.79 3.25 3.20
CA GLN A 99 10.62 4.58 2.62
C GLN A 99 9.35 5.27 3.14
N LEU A 100 8.23 4.56 3.21
CA LEU A 100 7.00 5.10 3.78
C LEU A 100 7.22 5.53 5.25
N SER A 101 7.81 4.68 6.08
CA SER A 101 8.02 4.99 7.51
C SER A 101 8.89 6.23 7.76
N ARG A 102 9.69 6.65 6.78
CA ARG A 102 10.52 7.87 6.83
C ARG A 102 9.80 9.13 6.35
N GLN A 103 8.63 8.99 5.74
CA GLN A 103 7.88 10.13 5.23
C GLN A 103 7.19 10.92 6.35
N HIS A 104 7.00 12.21 6.13
CA HIS A 104 6.35 13.12 7.06
C HIS A 104 4.83 13.21 6.78
N PRO A 105 4.04 13.75 7.73
CA PRO A 105 2.58 13.86 7.58
C PRO A 105 2.11 14.53 6.31
N GLU A 106 2.88 15.49 5.76
CA GLU A 106 2.60 16.14 4.49
C GLU A 106 2.46 15.14 3.32
N PHE A 107 3.36 14.15 3.26
CA PHE A 107 3.30 13.10 2.25
C PHE A 107 1.96 12.36 2.30
N TYR A 108 1.49 11.99 3.50
CA TYR A 108 0.23 11.28 3.72
C TYR A 108 -1.01 12.13 3.46
N GLN A 109 -0.89 13.47 3.52
CA GLN A 109 -1.96 14.38 3.09
C GLN A 109 -2.09 14.43 1.57
N ARG A 110 -0.96 14.30 0.83
CA ARG A 110 -0.93 14.29 -0.64
C ARG A 110 -1.31 12.95 -1.25
N HIS A 111 -0.98 11.85 -0.59
CA HIS A 111 -1.19 10.49 -1.07
C HIS A 111 -2.26 9.76 -0.29
N ARG A 112 -3.25 9.21 -0.97
CA ARG A 112 -4.29 8.40 -0.32
C ARG A 112 -3.69 7.09 0.20
N THR A 113 -3.98 6.73 1.45
CA THR A 113 -3.47 5.51 2.08
C THR A 113 -3.80 4.25 1.27
N GLY A 114 -5.01 4.17 0.69
CA GLY A 114 -5.41 3.04 -0.16
C GLY A 114 -4.55 2.89 -1.42
N ASP A 115 -4.10 4.00 -2.04
CA ASP A 115 -3.19 3.96 -3.19
C ASP A 115 -1.79 3.48 -2.78
N LEU A 116 -1.30 3.93 -1.62
CA LEU A 116 -0.02 3.47 -1.06
C LEU A 116 -0.04 1.96 -0.77
N ILE A 117 -1.12 1.45 -0.17
CA ILE A 117 -1.30 0.02 0.09
C ILE A 117 -1.37 -0.76 -1.23
N ALA A 118 -2.13 -0.27 -2.23
CA ALA A 118 -2.24 -0.92 -3.52
C ALA A 118 -0.88 -1.03 -4.24
N ARG A 119 0.01 -0.04 -4.08
CA ARG A 119 1.38 -0.08 -4.61
C ARG A 119 2.26 -1.07 -3.85
N ALA A 120 2.13 -1.13 -2.52
CA ALA A 120 2.87 -2.07 -1.69
C ALA A 120 2.50 -3.55 -1.95
N THR A 121 1.30 -3.82 -2.45
CA THR A 121 0.78 -5.17 -2.70
C THR A 121 0.69 -5.44 -4.21
N ASN A 122 -0.33 -4.92 -4.88
CA ASN A 122 -0.63 -5.25 -6.27
C ASN A 122 0.48 -4.87 -7.27
N ASP A 123 1.17 -3.73 -7.05
CA ASP A 123 2.23 -3.32 -7.96
C ASP A 123 3.50 -4.15 -7.72
N VAL A 124 3.83 -4.48 -6.47
CA VAL A 124 4.93 -5.41 -6.16
C VAL A 124 4.66 -6.77 -6.79
N ASP A 125 3.44 -7.33 -6.64
CA ASP A 125 3.07 -8.61 -7.25
C ASP A 125 3.22 -8.60 -8.78
N ARG A 126 2.85 -7.50 -9.45
CA ARG A 126 3.03 -7.37 -10.91
C ARG A 126 4.49 -7.35 -11.32
N VAL A 127 5.36 -6.71 -10.56
CA VAL A 127 6.82 -6.71 -10.81
C VAL A 127 7.39 -8.10 -10.61
N VAL A 128 7.03 -8.77 -9.53
CA VAL A 128 7.47 -10.13 -9.19
C VAL A 128 7.01 -11.13 -10.25
N PHE A 129 5.75 -11.04 -10.67
CA PHE A 129 5.20 -11.88 -11.73
C PHE A 129 5.94 -11.68 -13.05
N ALA A 130 6.28 -10.44 -13.39
CA ALA A 130 7.07 -10.13 -14.59
C ALA A 130 8.53 -10.63 -14.47
N ALA A 131 9.13 -10.59 -13.28
CA ALA A 131 10.49 -11.09 -13.03
C ALA A 131 10.58 -12.61 -13.01
N GLY A 132 9.49 -13.32 -12.69
CA GLY A 132 9.37 -14.78 -12.74
C GLY A 132 8.77 -15.28 -14.05
N GLU A 133 7.46 -15.16 -14.19
CA GLU A 133 6.69 -15.63 -15.34
C GLU A 133 7.06 -14.92 -16.65
N GLY A 134 7.38 -13.61 -16.60
CA GLY A 134 7.83 -12.87 -17.77
C GLY A 134 9.16 -13.38 -18.33
N VAL A 135 10.12 -13.72 -17.45
CA VAL A 135 11.40 -14.32 -17.85
C VAL A 135 11.20 -15.74 -18.39
N LEU A 136 10.40 -16.56 -17.69
CA LEU A 136 10.05 -17.90 -18.13
C LEU A 136 9.48 -17.87 -19.54
N THR A 137 8.42 -17.12 -19.73
CA THR A 137 7.67 -17.07 -20.99
C THR A 137 8.54 -16.55 -22.15
N LEU A 138 9.39 -15.55 -21.89
CA LEU A 138 10.35 -15.04 -22.88
C LEU A 138 11.34 -16.12 -23.32
N VAL A 139 11.98 -16.79 -22.35
CA VAL A 139 13.01 -17.80 -22.63
C VAL A 139 12.38 -19.02 -23.29
N ASP A 140 11.29 -19.55 -22.74
CA ASP A 140 10.61 -20.74 -23.27
C ASP A 140 10.11 -20.50 -24.70
N SER A 141 9.46 -19.37 -24.95
CA SER A 141 8.95 -19.02 -26.29
C SER A 141 10.05 -18.84 -27.33
N LEU A 142 11.13 -18.15 -27.00
CA LEU A 142 12.23 -17.93 -27.92
C LEU A 142 13.03 -19.21 -28.16
N VAL A 143 13.44 -19.89 -27.07
CA VAL A 143 14.27 -21.09 -27.19
C VAL A 143 13.50 -22.22 -27.85
N MET A 144 12.28 -22.53 -27.37
CA MET A 144 11.47 -23.62 -27.94
C MET A 144 11.03 -23.30 -29.37
N GLY A 145 10.54 -22.07 -29.62
CA GLY A 145 10.11 -21.65 -30.95
C GLY A 145 11.25 -21.71 -31.98
N CYS A 146 12.44 -21.17 -31.66
CA CYS A 146 13.60 -21.23 -32.54
C CYS A 146 14.11 -22.67 -32.73
N ALA A 147 14.19 -23.47 -31.65
CA ALA A 147 14.67 -24.84 -31.73
C ALA A 147 13.77 -25.73 -32.59
N VAL A 148 12.45 -25.62 -32.45
CA VAL A 148 11.49 -26.34 -33.29
C VAL A 148 11.60 -25.92 -34.75
N LEU A 149 11.66 -24.60 -35.04
CA LEU A 149 11.84 -24.09 -36.42
C LEU A 149 13.12 -24.60 -37.06
N ILE A 150 14.24 -24.59 -36.33
CA ILE A 150 15.52 -25.11 -36.81
C ILE A 150 15.39 -26.59 -37.14
N VAL A 151 14.83 -27.42 -36.25
CA VAL A 151 14.66 -28.83 -36.48
C VAL A 151 13.74 -29.12 -37.67
N MET A 152 12.59 -28.46 -37.77
CA MET A 152 11.66 -28.62 -38.89
C MET A 152 12.30 -28.26 -40.21
N SER A 153 13.05 -27.16 -40.27
CA SER A 153 13.64 -26.66 -41.53
C SER A 153 14.92 -27.42 -41.95
N THR A 154 15.77 -27.84 -40.98
CA THR A 154 17.06 -28.43 -41.30
C THR A 154 17.04 -29.95 -41.31
N GLN A 155 16.22 -30.60 -40.47
CA GLN A 155 16.20 -32.05 -40.34
C GLN A 155 15.06 -32.73 -41.11
N ILE A 156 13.99 -31.99 -41.46
CA ILE A 156 12.87 -32.57 -42.20
C ILE A 156 12.77 -31.92 -43.60
N SER A 157 12.21 -30.72 -43.70
CA SER A 157 12.09 -30.00 -44.97
C SER A 157 11.84 -28.53 -44.78
N TRP A 158 12.72 -27.65 -45.31
CA TRP A 158 12.53 -26.20 -45.28
C TRP A 158 11.34 -25.77 -46.12
N GLN A 159 11.06 -26.47 -47.26
CA GLN A 159 9.95 -26.19 -48.16
C GLN A 159 8.60 -26.42 -47.45
N LEU A 160 8.48 -27.59 -46.76
CA LEU A 160 7.28 -27.90 -45.99
C LEU A 160 7.07 -26.94 -44.81
N THR A 161 8.18 -26.53 -44.17
CA THR A 161 8.13 -25.53 -43.10
C THR A 161 7.62 -24.20 -43.58
N LEU A 162 8.10 -23.68 -44.73
CA LEU A 162 7.59 -22.43 -45.31
C LEU A 162 6.10 -22.53 -45.69
N LEU A 163 5.69 -23.66 -46.27
CA LEU A 163 4.31 -23.89 -46.65
C LEU A 163 3.38 -23.92 -45.43
N ALA A 164 3.78 -24.63 -44.37
CA ALA A 164 3.02 -24.72 -43.13
C ALA A 164 2.91 -23.40 -42.38
N LEU A 165 3.91 -22.53 -42.46
CA LEU A 165 3.93 -21.22 -41.80
C LEU A 165 3.18 -20.12 -42.55
N LEU A 166 2.76 -20.35 -43.79
CA LEU A 166 2.10 -19.35 -44.66
C LEU A 166 0.84 -18.71 -44.03
N PRO A 167 -0.01 -19.39 -43.24
CA PRO A 167 -1.15 -18.77 -42.56
C PRO A 167 -0.74 -17.86 -41.38
N MET A 168 0.47 -18.01 -40.81
CA MET A 168 0.86 -17.35 -39.55
C MET A 168 0.98 -15.84 -39.65
N PRO A 169 1.53 -15.21 -40.71
CA PRO A 169 1.53 -13.76 -40.88
C PRO A 169 0.13 -13.15 -40.94
N ILE A 170 -0.81 -13.84 -41.58
CA ILE A 170 -2.22 -13.42 -41.68
C ILE A 170 -2.86 -13.45 -40.29
N MET A 171 -2.66 -14.53 -39.56
CA MET A 171 -3.11 -14.65 -38.17
C MET A 171 -2.54 -13.52 -37.30
N ALA A 172 -1.24 -13.26 -37.37
CA ALA A 172 -0.60 -12.21 -36.58
C ALA A 172 -1.19 -10.83 -36.88
N LEU A 173 -1.48 -10.51 -38.14
CA LEU A 173 -2.12 -9.25 -38.55
C LEU A 173 -3.55 -9.15 -37.98
N MET A 174 -4.34 -10.23 -38.02
CA MET A 174 -5.69 -10.26 -37.47
C MET A 174 -5.68 -10.10 -35.94
N ILE A 175 -4.81 -10.82 -35.25
CA ILE A 175 -4.62 -10.72 -33.79
C ILE A 175 -4.25 -9.30 -33.39
N LYS A 176 -3.34 -8.65 -34.13
CA LYS A 176 -2.97 -7.24 -33.87
C LYS A 176 -4.19 -6.33 -34.00
N ARG A 177 -4.98 -6.45 -35.07
CA ARG A 177 -6.20 -5.64 -35.26
C ARG A 177 -7.25 -5.87 -34.18
N TYR A 178 -7.40 -7.10 -33.72
CA TYR A 178 -8.31 -7.41 -32.60
C TYR A 178 -7.78 -6.83 -31.28
N GLY A 179 -6.46 -6.91 -31.05
CA GLY A 179 -5.81 -6.34 -29.88
C GLY A 179 -6.02 -4.83 -29.77
N ASP A 180 -5.83 -4.09 -30.86
CA ASP A 180 -6.05 -2.63 -30.90
C ASP A 180 -7.51 -2.28 -30.53
N ARG A 181 -8.49 -2.98 -31.16
CA ARG A 181 -9.92 -2.77 -30.86
C ARG A 181 -10.29 -3.21 -29.44
N LEU A 182 -9.74 -4.32 -28.98
CA LEU A 182 -9.98 -4.82 -27.63
C LEU A 182 -9.53 -3.80 -26.59
N HIS A 183 -8.37 -3.17 -26.82
CA HIS A 183 -7.83 -2.13 -25.94
C HIS A 183 -8.80 -0.93 -25.80
N ASP A 184 -9.36 -0.46 -26.91
CA ASP A 184 -10.29 0.68 -26.89
C ASP A 184 -11.59 0.34 -26.18
N TYR A 185 -12.20 -0.82 -26.48
CA TYR A 185 -13.41 -1.26 -25.80
C TYR A 185 -13.20 -1.58 -24.32
N PHE A 186 -12.01 -2.11 -23.99
CA PHE A 186 -11.66 -2.39 -22.60
C PHE A 186 -11.57 -1.11 -21.76
N LYS A 187 -10.99 -0.02 -22.30
CA LYS A 187 -10.99 1.29 -21.65
C LYS A 187 -12.41 1.79 -21.33
N LEU A 188 -13.33 1.68 -22.30
CA LEU A 188 -14.71 2.10 -22.10
C LEU A 188 -15.45 1.23 -21.07
N ALA A 189 -15.20 -0.07 -21.08
CA ALA A 189 -15.77 -1.01 -20.10
C ALA A 189 -15.20 -0.74 -18.70
N GLN A 190 -13.91 -0.49 -18.59
CA GLN A 190 -13.24 -0.17 -17.33
C GLN A 190 -13.76 1.15 -16.72
N ALA A 191 -13.98 2.18 -17.55
CA ALA A 191 -14.56 3.44 -17.08
C ALA A 191 -15.98 3.24 -16.54
N ALA A 192 -16.83 2.44 -17.22
CA ALA A 192 -18.17 2.14 -16.74
C ALA A 192 -18.15 1.32 -15.45
N PHE A 193 -17.25 0.35 -15.33
CA PHE A 193 -17.08 -0.46 -14.13
C PHE A 193 -16.60 0.41 -12.93
N SER A 194 -15.72 1.38 -13.18
CA SER A 194 -15.31 2.35 -12.16
C SER A 194 -16.51 3.17 -11.65
N SER A 195 -17.32 3.71 -12.56
CA SER A 195 -18.54 4.45 -12.20
C SER A 195 -19.53 3.61 -11.39
N LEU A 196 -19.72 2.34 -11.75
CA LEU A 196 -20.55 1.40 -10.99
C LEU A 196 -20.01 1.16 -9.57
N ASN A 197 -18.70 0.98 -9.44
CA ASN A 197 -18.06 0.81 -8.14
C ASN A 197 -18.17 2.08 -7.28
N ASP A 198 -17.96 3.27 -7.85
CA ASP A 198 -18.09 4.54 -7.14
C ASP A 198 -19.52 4.70 -6.58
N ARG A 199 -20.55 4.39 -7.38
CA ARG A 199 -21.95 4.37 -6.93
C ARG A 199 -22.20 3.34 -5.84
N THR A 200 -21.62 2.15 -5.96
CA THR A 200 -21.74 1.10 -4.95
C THR A 200 -21.13 1.56 -3.62
N GLN A 201 -19.95 2.11 -3.68
CA GLN A 201 -19.25 2.65 -2.50
C GLN A 201 -20.05 3.78 -1.84
N GLU A 202 -20.58 4.72 -2.63
CA GLU A 202 -21.43 5.81 -2.14
C GLU A 202 -22.67 5.28 -1.44
N SER A 203 -23.38 4.33 -2.06
CA SER A 203 -24.59 3.70 -1.51
C SER A 203 -24.31 2.94 -0.21
N LEU A 204 -23.22 2.18 -0.14
CA LEU A 204 -22.84 1.44 1.08
C LEU A 204 -22.41 2.38 2.20
N THR A 205 -21.66 3.44 1.89
CA THR A 205 -21.22 4.42 2.87
C THR A 205 -22.41 5.20 3.44
N SER A 206 -23.41 5.52 2.60
CA SER A 206 -24.62 6.26 2.98
C SER A 206 -25.81 5.37 3.33
N ILE A 207 -25.61 4.08 3.60
CA ILE A 207 -26.71 3.11 3.78
C ILE A 207 -27.72 3.53 4.85
N ARG A 208 -27.24 4.13 5.95
CA ARG A 208 -28.12 4.62 7.03
C ARG A 208 -29.06 5.73 6.52
N MET A 209 -28.55 6.62 5.66
CA MET A 209 -29.33 7.71 5.07
C MET A 209 -30.33 7.16 4.06
N ILE A 210 -29.93 6.22 3.20
CA ILE A 210 -30.82 5.56 2.26
C ILE A 210 -31.98 4.91 3.01
N LYS A 211 -31.70 4.20 4.12
CA LYS A 211 -32.72 3.57 4.97
C LYS A 211 -33.62 4.60 5.66
N ALA A 212 -33.05 5.69 6.19
CA ALA A 212 -33.81 6.73 6.88
C ALA A 212 -34.81 7.46 5.96
N PHE A 213 -34.49 7.61 4.67
CA PHE A 213 -35.32 8.30 3.70
C PHE A 213 -36.13 7.37 2.77
N GLY A 214 -36.05 6.04 2.93
CA GLY A 214 -36.77 5.08 2.09
C GLY A 214 -36.39 5.15 0.60
N LEU A 215 -35.10 5.34 0.29
CA LEU A 215 -34.59 5.54 -1.06
C LEU A 215 -34.10 4.26 -1.74
N GLU A 216 -34.38 3.07 -1.18
CA GLU A 216 -33.87 1.80 -1.65
C GLU A 216 -34.22 1.51 -3.10
N ASP A 217 -35.49 1.67 -3.48
CA ASP A 217 -35.95 1.39 -4.84
C ASP A 217 -35.33 2.35 -5.87
N ARG A 218 -35.17 3.61 -5.50
CA ARG A 218 -34.52 4.61 -6.35
C ARG A 218 -33.05 4.28 -6.55
N GLN A 219 -32.31 3.94 -5.49
CA GLN A 219 -30.89 3.57 -5.58
C GLN A 219 -30.72 2.25 -6.36
N SER A 220 -31.59 1.29 -6.14
CA SER A 220 -31.59 0.03 -6.88
C SER A 220 -31.81 0.24 -8.37
N SER A 221 -32.75 1.11 -8.77
CA SER A 221 -33.00 1.41 -10.18
C SER A 221 -31.83 2.14 -10.86
N LEU A 222 -31.18 3.06 -10.16
CA LEU A 222 -29.98 3.75 -10.66
C LEU A 222 -28.81 2.78 -10.81
N PHE A 223 -28.60 1.91 -9.82
CA PHE A 223 -27.58 0.86 -9.90
C PHE A 223 -27.82 -0.10 -11.06
N ALA A 224 -29.10 -0.53 -11.27
CA ALA A 224 -29.47 -1.40 -12.36
C ALA A 224 -29.17 -0.79 -13.74
N ALA A 225 -29.40 0.53 -13.91
CA ALA A 225 -29.07 1.24 -15.14
C ALA A 225 -27.56 1.26 -15.42
N ASP A 226 -26.73 1.55 -14.40
CA ASP A 226 -25.28 1.55 -14.53
C ASP A 226 -24.71 0.13 -14.75
N ALA A 227 -25.30 -0.87 -14.10
CA ALA A 227 -24.96 -2.28 -14.29
C ALA A 227 -25.28 -2.75 -15.72
N GLU A 228 -26.42 -2.33 -16.29
CA GLU A 228 -26.80 -2.64 -17.66
C GLU A 228 -25.83 -1.99 -18.67
N ASP A 229 -25.48 -0.72 -18.48
CA ASP A 229 -24.49 -0.03 -19.34
C ASP A 229 -23.12 -0.71 -19.28
N THR A 230 -22.67 -1.05 -18.05
CA THR A 230 -21.43 -1.81 -17.84
C THR A 230 -21.49 -3.18 -18.53
N GLY A 231 -22.61 -3.90 -18.42
CA GLY A 231 -22.85 -5.17 -19.09
C GLY A 231 -22.79 -5.06 -20.62
N LYS A 232 -23.41 -4.02 -21.20
CA LYS A 232 -23.35 -3.75 -22.66
C LYS A 232 -21.92 -3.47 -23.14
N LYS A 233 -21.14 -2.71 -22.38
CA LYS A 233 -19.74 -2.41 -22.71
C LYS A 233 -18.85 -3.65 -22.58
N ASN A 234 -19.00 -4.43 -21.52
CA ASN A 234 -18.30 -5.71 -21.35
C ASN A 234 -18.67 -6.72 -22.45
N MET A 235 -19.94 -6.75 -22.90
CA MET A 235 -20.33 -7.59 -24.02
C MET A 235 -19.63 -7.22 -25.34
N ARG A 236 -19.31 -5.92 -25.56
CA ARG A 236 -18.50 -5.51 -26.72
C ARG A 236 -17.07 -6.02 -26.61
N VAL A 237 -16.48 -5.97 -25.41
CA VAL A 237 -15.15 -6.56 -25.14
C VAL A 237 -15.18 -8.06 -25.43
N ALA A 238 -16.14 -8.79 -24.83
CA ALA A 238 -16.28 -10.23 -25.01
C ALA A 238 -16.47 -10.64 -26.49
N ARG A 239 -17.22 -9.86 -27.28
CA ARG A 239 -17.40 -10.13 -28.73
C ARG A 239 -16.11 -10.00 -29.54
N ILE A 240 -15.18 -9.13 -29.14
CA ILE A 240 -13.87 -9.04 -29.80
C ILE A 240 -12.98 -10.17 -29.29
N ASP A 241 -12.94 -10.38 -27.99
CA ASP A 241 -12.18 -11.44 -27.35
C ASP A 241 -12.52 -12.83 -27.93
N ALA A 242 -13.81 -13.14 -28.05
CA ALA A 242 -14.29 -14.37 -28.66
C ALA A 242 -13.84 -14.61 -30.13
N ARG A 243 -13.20 -13.66 -30.81
CA ARG A 243 -12.67 -13.83 -32.16
C ARG A 243 -11.22 -14.33 -32.16
N PHE A 244 -10.51 -14.25 -31.04
CA PHE A 244 -9.11 -14.68 -30.97
C PHE A 244 -8.98 -16.18 -31.21
N ASP A 245 -9.68 -16.98 -30.39
CA ASP A 245 -9.59 -18.43 -30.45
C ASP A 245 -9.94 -19.01 -31.84
N PRO A 246 -11.09 -18.68 -32.47
CA PRO A 246 -11.39 -19.17 -33.81
C PRO A 246 -10.35 -18.79 -34.84
N THR A 247 -9.79 -17.56 -34.76
CA THR A 247 -8.75 -17.11 -35.71
C THR A 247 -7.48 -17.93 -35.56
N ILE A 248 -7.08 -18.22 -34.32
CA ILE A 248 -5.91 -19.04 -34.02
C ILE A 248 -6.14 -20.48 -34.50
N TYR A 249 -7.26 -21.10 -34.13
CA TYR A 249 -7.58 -22.46 -34.53
C TYR A 249 -7.73 -22.63 -36.05
N ILE A 250 -8.31 -21.67 -36.76
CA ILE A 250 -8.38 -21.69 -38.22
C ILE A 250 -6.98 -21.61 -38.82
N ALA A 251 -6.11 -20.74 -38.33
CA ALA A 251 -4.73 -20.63 -38.83
C ALA A 251 -3.93 -21.92 -38.59
N ILE A 252 -4.07 -22.51 -37.39
CA ILE A 252 -3.45 -23.79 -37.05
C ILE A 252 -4.02 -24.91 -37.92
N GLY A 253 -5.33 -24.98 -38.09
CA GLY A 253 -6.00 -25.95 -38.97
C GLY A 253 -5.53 -25.85 -40.42
N MET A 254 -5.40 -24.62 -40.94
CA MET A 254 -4.85 -24.40 -42.27
C MET A 254 -3.35 -24.78 -42.36
N ALA A 255 -2.56 -24.49 -41.35
CA ALA A 255 -1.16 -24.92 -41.30
C ALA A 255 -1.04 -26.44 -41.32
N ASN A 256 -1.87 -27.15 -40.54
CA ASN A 256 -1.95 -28.62 -40.54
C ASN A 256 -2.43 -29.16 -41.91
N LEU A 257 -3.45 -28.56 -42.50
CA LEU A 257 -3.97 -28.95 -43.83
C LEU A 257 -2.89 -28.81 -44.89
N LEU A 258 -2.16 -27.69 -44.92
CA LEU A 258 -1.06 -27.44 -45.85
C LEU A 258 0.10 -28.40 -45.62
N ALA A 259 0.44 -28.67 -44.34
CA ALA A 259 1.50 -29.62 -43.97
C ALA A 259 1.15 -31.05 -44.39
N ILE A 260 -0.11 -31.50 -44.17
CA ILE A 260 -0.55 -32.83 -44.62
C ILE A 260 -0.57 -32.92 -46.14
N SER A 261 -1.16 -31.95 -46.83
CA SER A 261 -1.29 -31.94 -48.29
C SER A 261 0.07 -31.89 -48.98
N GLY A 262 0.91 -30.92 -48.57
CA GLY A 262 2.27 -30.77 -49.11
C GLY A 262 3.19 -31.91 -48.71
N GLY A 263 3.13 -32.36 -47.45
CA GLY A 263 3.89 -33.47 -46.93
C GLY A 263 3.50 -34.80 -47.58
N SER A 264 2.21 -35.09 -47.79
CA SER A 264 1.76 -36.29 -48.49
C SER A 264 2.23 -36.29 -49.94
N TRP A 265 2.18 -35.18 -50.65
CA TRP A 265 2.74 -35.05 -52.01
C TRP A 265 4.25 -35.34 -52.03
N MET A 266 5.00 -34.84 -51.05
CA MET A 266 6.42 -35.10 -50.87
C MET A 266 6.72 -36.59 -50.55
N VAL A 267 5.88 -37.24 -49.78
CA VAL A 267 5.97 -38.66 -49.45
C VAL A 267 5.75 -39.53 -50.71
N VAL A 268 4.70 -39.20 -51.51
CA VAL A 268 4.41 -39.92 -52.77
C VAL A 268 5.58 -39.79 -53.76
N ASN A 269 6.22 -38.61 -53.81
CA ASN A 269 7.39 -38.37 -54.65
C ASN A 269 8.71 -38.92 -54.06
N GLY A 270 8.68 -39.60 -52.93
CA GLY A 270 9.85 -40.21 -52.31
C GLY A 270 10.85 -39.23 -51.69
N SER A 271 10.51 -37.97 -51.54
CA SER A 271 11.36 -36.92 -50.96
C SER A 271 11.20 -36.78 -49.45
N LEU A 272 10.20 -37.44 -48.87
CA LEU A 272 9.95 -37.48 -47.41
C LEU A 272 9.46 -38.86 -47.00
N THR A 273 9.73 -39.29 -45.77
CA THR A 273 9.17 -40.54 -45.22
C THR A 273 7.84 -40.23 -44.47
N LEU A 274 7.05 -41.29 -44.26
CA LEU A 274 5.82 -41.18 -43.48
C LEU A 274 6.10 -40.79 -42.02
N GLY A 275 7.20 -41.31 -41.46
CA GLY A 275 7.65 -40.98 -40.11
C GLY A 275 8.13 -39.53 -39.99
N GLU A 276 8.83 -39.01 -41.01
CA GLU A 276 9.24 -37.62 -41.05
C GLU A 276 8.03 -36.68 -41.10
N LEU A 277 6.98 -36.99 -41.91
CA LEU A 277 5.75 -36.26 -41.93
C LEU A 277 5.04 -36.29 -40.58
N THR A 278 5.00 -37.44 -39.91
CA THR A 278 4.41 -37.58 -38.59
C THR A 278 5.18 -36.75 -37.56
N SER A 279 6.51 -36.77 -37.56
CA SER A 279 7.37 -35.94 -36.74
C SER A 279 7.10 -34.45 -36.97
N PHE A 280 6.98 -34.04 -38.25
CA PHE A 280 6.68 -32.65 -38.62
C PHE A 280 5.37 -32.14 -38.02
N MET A 281 4.31 -32.95 -38.08
CA MET A 281 3.01 -32.62 -37.51
C MET A 281 3.10 -32.45 -35.99
N MET A 282 3.85 -33.27 -35.30
CA MET A 282 4.09 -33.15 -33.86
C MET A 282 4.89 -31.90 -33.54
N TYR A 283 5.93 -31.55 -34.30
CA TYR A 283 6.68 -30.31 -34.13
C TYR A 283 5.83 -29.05 -34.40
N LEU A 284 4.97 -29.09 -35.41
CA LEU A 284 4.04 -28.03 -35.70
C LEU A 284 3.09 -27.79 -34.50
N GLY A 285 2.66 -28.87 -33.83
CA GLY A 285 1.88 -28.79 -32.59
C GLY A 285 2.65 -28.14 -31.43
N LEU A 286 3.96 -28.43 -31.31
CA LEU A 286 4.80 -27.81 -30.28
C LEU A 286 5.03 -26.30 -30.47
N MET A 287 4.85 -25.78 -31.68
CA MET A 287 5.01 -24.34 -31.98
C MET A 287 3.84 -23.47 -31.51
N ILE A 288 2.67 -24.07 -31.26
CA ILE A 288 1.46 -23.30 -30.92
C ILE A 288 1.67 -22.51 -29.65
N TRP A 289 2.17 -23.15 -28.60
CA TRP A 289 2.36 -22.52 -27.29
C TRP A 289 3.36 -21.35 -27.31
N PRO A 290 4.58 -21.48 -27.85
CA PRO A 290 5.53 -20.39 -27.97
C PRO A 290 4.96 -19.15 -28.67
N MET A 291 4.13 -19.34 -29.70
CA MET A 291 3.52 -18.20 -30.44
C MET A 291 2.52 -17.44 -29.60
N LEU A 292 1.65 -18.15 -28.86
CA LEU A 292 0.67 -17.54 -27.96
C LEU A 292 1.37 -16.87 -26.77
N ALA A 293 2.36 -17.53 -26.19
CA ALA A 293 3.07 -17.09 -25.01
C ALA A 293 3.86 -15.78 -25.24
N LEU A 294 4.41 -15.56 -26.44
CA LEU A 294 5.08 -14.30 -26.79
C LEU A 294 4.16 -13.08 -26.64
N ALA A 295 2.93 -13.17 -27.13
CA ALA A 295 1.97 -12.05 -27.01
C ALA A 295 1.61 -11.79 -25.54
N TRP A 296 1.43 -12.85 -24.77
CA TRP A 296 1.14 -12.77 -23.34
C TRP A 296 2.31 -12.19 -22.53
N MET A 297 3.54 -12.59 -22.85
CA MET A 297 4.76 -12.06 -22.24
C MET A 297 4.88 -10.55 -22.36
N PHE A 298 4.59 -9.97 -23.55
CA PHE A 298 4.62 -8.51 -23.72
C PHE A 298 3.67 -7.81 -22.76
N ASN A 299 2.47 -8.36 -22.55
CA ASN A 299 1.48 -7.81 -21.63
C ASN A 299 1.97 -7.88 -20.16
N ILE A 300 2.54 -9.01 -19.75
CA ILE A 300 3.11 -9.20 -18.40
C ILE A 300 4.22 -8.16 -18.15
N VAL A 301 5.17 -8.05 -19.08
CA VAL A 301 6.32 -7.14 -18.95
C VAL A 301 5.89 -5.68 -18.95
N GLU A 302 4.90 -5.30 -19.78
CA GLU A 302 4.39 -3.92 -19.83
C GLU A 302 3.71 -3.53 -18.51
N ARG A 303 2.84 -4.39 -17.98
CA ARG A 303 2.20 -4.18 -16.67
C ARG A 303 3.21 -4.12 -15.53
N GLY A 304 4.21 -5.02 -15.53
CA GLY A 304 5.29 -5.00 -14.55
C GLY A 304 6.14 -3.74 -14.64
N SER A 305 6.43 -3.25 -15.86
CA SER A 305 7.18 -2.03 -16.09
C SER A 305 6.45 -0.79 -15.57
N ALA A 306 5.15 -0.69 -15.82
CA ALA A 306 4.33 0.40 -15.30
C ALA A 306 4.27 0.38 -13.76
N ALA A 307 4.09 -0.80 -13.16
CA ALA A 307 4.07 -0.99 -11.72
C ALA A 307 5.41 -0.60 -11.08
N TYR A 308 6.53 -1.08 -11.63
CA TYR A 308 7.87 -0.74 -11.12
C TYR A 308 8.17 0.76 -11.22
N SER A 309 7.71 1.43 -12.27
CA SER A 309 7.86 2.88 -12.41
C SER A 309 7.14 3.64 -11.30
N ARG A 310 5.94 3.19 -10.88
CA ARG A 310 5.21 3.79 -9.75
C ARG A 310 5.89 3.54 -8.40
N ILE A 311 6.36 2.31 -8.17
CA ILE A 311 7.14 1.98 -6.95
C ILE A 311 8.40 2.82 -6.90
N ARG A 312 9.16 2.90 -7.99
CA ARG A 312 10.40 3.68 -8.07
C ARG A 312 10.18 5.17 -7.83
N ALA A 313 9.08 5.73 -8.33
CA ALA A 313 8.72 7.12 -8.09
C ALA A 313 8.56 7.39 -6.58
N MET A 314 7.90 6.46 -5.86
CA MET A 314 7.75 6.56 -4.39
C MET A 314 9.08 6.38 -3.64
N LEU A 315 9.89 5.41 -4.06
CA LEU A 315 11.21 5.20 -3.45
C LEU A 315 12.17 6.38 -3.66
N ALA A 316 11.99 7.14 -4.74
CA ALA A 316 12.80 8.32 -5.05
C ALA A 316 12.29 9.61 -4.39
N GLU A 317 11.10 9.62 -3.79
CA GLU A 317 10.52 10.80 -3.16
C GLU A 317 11.21 11.07 -1.82
N ALA A 318 12.05 12.10 -1.79
CA ALA A 318 12.77 12.47 -0.58
C ALA A 318 11.83 13.05 0.48
N PRO A 319 12.06 12.79 1.78
CA PRO A 319 11.33 13.45 2.85
C PRO A 319 11.50 14.99 2.75
N VAL A 320 10.38 15.71 2.93
CA VAL A 320 10.36 17.19 2.84
C VAL A 320 11.16 17.82 3.97
N VAL A 321 10.97 17.31 5.19
CA VAL A 321 11.75 17.73 6.36
C VAL A 321 13.06 16.95 6.37
N LYS A 322 14.16 17.66 6.26
CA LYS A 322 15.52 17.06 6.29
C LYS A 322 15.94 16.80 7.72
N ASP A 323 16.60 15.68 7.96
CA ASP A 323 17.20 15.40 9.26
C ASP A 323 18.34 16.39 9.53
N GLY A 324 18.50 16.78 10.79
CA GLY A 324 19.64 17.59 11.22
C GLY A 324 20.85 16.70 11.53
N GLU A 325 22.01 17.34 11.68
CA GLU A 325 23.27 16.64 11.94
C GLU A 325 23.62 16.55 13.44
N GLU A 326 23.06 17.43 14.26
CA GLU A 326 23.44 17.59 15.64
C GLU A 326 22.47 16.88 16.61
N PRO A 327 22.97 16.12 17.58
CA PRO A 327 22.09 15.56 18.62
C PRO A 327 21.59 16.68 19.54
N VAL A 328 20.45 16.48 20.19
CA VAL A 328 19.95 17.45 21.18
C VAL A 328 20.94 17.56 22.35
N PRO A 329 21.33 18.79 22.75
CA PRO A 329 22.18 18.98 23.91
C PRO A 329 21.65 18.32 25.17
N ALA A 330 22.54 17.85 26.03
CA ALA A 330 22.17 17.25 27.30
C ALA A 330 21.59 18.29 28.28
N GLY A 331 20.63 17.88 29.07
CA GLY A 331 19.95 18.71 30.06
C GLY A 331 18.66 19.32 29.55
N ARG A 332 17.94 19.99 30.47
CA ARG A 332 16.68 20.65 30.21
C ARG A 332 16.91 22.01 29.55
N GLY A 333 16.20 22.25 28.44
CA GLY A 333 16.38 23.40 27.60
C GLY A 333 15.22 24.36 27.54
N GLU A 334 15.53 25.61 27.25
CA GLU A 334 14.53 26.62 26.90
C GLU A 334 14.04 26.39 25.48
N LEU A 335 12.73 26.42 25.28
CA LEU A 335 12.08 26.38 23.97
C LEU A 335 11.64 27.79 23.56
N THR A 336 12.18 28.28 22.45
CA THR A 336 11.82 29.60 21.91
C THR A 336 11.26 29.44 20.50
N ALA A 337 10.16 30.13 20.22
CA ALA A 337 9.58 30.20 18.88
C ALA A 337 9.54 31.67 18.43
N ALA A 338 10.05 31.90 17.22
CA ALA A 338 10.01 33.19 16.51
C ALA A 338 9.49 32.95 15.09
N ILE A 339 8.20 32.61 14.96
CA ILE A 339 7.54 32.28 13.70
C ILE A 339 7.04 33.56 13.08
N ARG A 340 7.70 34.04 12.01
CA ARG A 340 7.21 35.20 11.24
C ARG A 340 6.05 34.80 10.35
N GLU A 341 6.21 33.68 9.65
CA GLU A 341 5.19 33.17 8.73
C GLU A 341 5.31 31.67 8.59
N PHE A 342 4.19 30.99 8.56
CA PHE A 342 4.10 29.60 8.17
C PHE A 342 2.90 29.36 7.25
N CYS A 343 3.18 28.80 6.06
CA CYS A 343 2.19 28.31 5.10
C CYS A 343 2.27 26.79 5.00
N TYR A 344 1.13 26.11 5.03
CA TYR A 344 1.09 24.71 4.68
C TYR A 344 1.47 24.53 3.20
N PRO A 345 2.13 23.43 2.85
CA PRO A 345 2.41 23.10 1.45
C PRO A 345 1.16 23.20 0.60
N GLN A 346 1.29 23.77 -0.61
CA GLN A 346 0.21 23.98 -1.59
C GLN A 346 -0.86 25.04 -1.16
N THR A 347 -0.68 25.74 -0.05
CA THR A 347 -1.51 26.89 0.32
C THR A 347 -0.77 28.20 0.10
N THR A 348 -1.51 29.25 -0.31
CA THR A 348 -0.97 30.59 -0.48
C THR A 348 -1.27 31.49 0.72
N HIS A 349 -2.13 31.03 1.62
CA HIS A 349 -2.50 31.79 2.81
C HIS A 349 -1.70 31.31 4.01
N PRO A 350 -1.10 32.19 4.77
CA PRO A 350 -0.36 31.84 5.98
C PRO A 350 -1.32 31.26 7.05
N ALA A 351 -0.89 30.14 7.64
CA ALA A 351 -1.58 29.51 8.75
C ALA A 351 -1.16 30.12 10.10
N LEU A 352 0.06 30.67 10.17
CA LEU A 352 0.57 31.41 11.31
C LEU A 352 1.35 32.62 10.85
N GLU A 353 1.16 33.76 11.55
CA GLU A 353 1.89 35.00 11.33
C GLU A 353 2.25 35.66 12.68
N ASN A 354 3.53 36.05 12.80
CA ASN A 354 4.08 36.75 13.96
C ASN A 354 3.79 36.08 15.31
N VAL A 355 3.95 34.76 15.38
CA VAL A 355 3.76 33.98 16.61
C VAL A 355 5.11 33.82 17.33
N ASN A 356 5.21 34.40 18.51
CA ASN A 356 6.43 34.36 19.33
C ASN A 356 6.09 33.91 20.75
N PHE A 357 6.89 33.03 21.32
CA PHE A 357 6.82 32.66 22.74
C PHE A 357 8.17 32.14 23.22
N ARG A 358 8.35 32.15 24.54
CA ARG A 358 9.58 31.67 25.20
C ARG A 358 9.22 30.89 26.45
N LEU A 359 9.63 29.63 26.50
CA LEU A 359 9.33 28.71 27.58
C LEU A 359 10.63 28.24 28.26
N LYS A 360 10.78 28.58 29.53
CA LYS A 360 11.85 28.03 30.37
C LYS A 360 11.48 26.61 30.81
N PRO A 361 12.47 25.77 31.16
CA PRO A 361 12.21 24.46 31.74
C PRO A 361 11.25 24.54 32.94
N GLY A 362 10.25 23.67 32.96
CA GLY A 362 9.27 23.62 34.04
C GLY A 362 8.08 24.60 33.91
N GLN A 363 8.03 25.39 32.82
CA GLN A 363 6.90 26.28 32.56
C GLN A 363 5.80 25.60 31.74
N MET A 364 4.58 26.08 31.95
CA MET A 364 3.40 25.65 31.19
C MET A 364 2.89 26.78 30.29
N LEU A 365 2.76 26.51 29.00
CA LEU A 365 2.12 27.37 27.99
C LEU A 365 0.72 26.87 27.68
N GLY A 366 -0.28 27.75 27.82
CA GLY A 366 -1.62 27.55 27.34
C GLY A 366 -1.81 28.17 25.95
N ILE A 367 -2.44 27.43 25.04
CA ILE A 367 -2.81 27.92 23.70
C ILE A 367 -4.32 27.78 23.54
N CYS A 368 -5.03 28.87 23.36
CA CYS A 368 -6.48 28.85 23.14
C CYS A 368 -6.91 29.73 21.95
N GLY A 369 -8.18 29.64 21.58
CA GLY A 369 -8.76 30.40 20.48
C GLY A 369 -9.80 29.58 19.71
N PRO A 370 -10.52 30.18 18.77
CA PRO A 370 -11.53 29.51 17.96
C PRO A 370 -10.94 28.39 17.12
N THR A 371 -11.80 27.49 16.60
CA THR A 371 -11.42 26.46 15.66
C THR A 371 -10.80 27.08 14.40
N GLY A 372 -9.71 26.52 13.91
CA GLY A 372 -8.99 27.07 12.75
C GLY A 372 -8.03 28.23 13.08
N ALA A 373 -7.84 28.60 14.35
CA ALA A 373 -6.95 29.70 14.74
C ALA A 373 -5.44 29.40 14.61
N GLY A 374 -5.02 28.14 14.33
CA GLY A 374 -3.63 27.76 14.19
C GLY A 374 -2.99 27.07 15.41
N LYS A 375 -3.77 26.70 16.44
CA LYS A 375 -3.28 26.06 17.68
C LYS A 375 -2.50 24.76 17.40
N SER A 376 -3.10 23.78 16.74
CA SER A 376 -2.47 22.50 16.40
C SER A 376 -1.31 22.67 15.40
N THR A 377 -1.31 23.75 14.62
CA THR A 377 -0.21 24.08 13.72
C THR A 377 1.08 24.39 14.51
N ILE A 378 0.98 25.15 15.61
CA ILE A 378 2.12 25.43 16.49
C ILE A 378 2.69 24.12 17.04
N LEU A 379 1.84 23.22 17.54
CA LEU A 379 2.27 21.92 18.06
C LEU A 379 2.92 21.05 16.98
N SER A 380 2.40 21.08 15.75
CA SER A 380 2.98 20.36 14.61
C SER A 380 4.36 20.87 14.21
N LEU A 381 4.59 22.19 14.31
CA LEU A 381 5.91 22.80 14.07
C LEU A 381 6.91 22.42 15.17
N ILE A 382 6.50 22.40 16.45
CA ILE A 382 7.33 21.94 17.56
C ILE A 382 7.73 20.47 17.38
N GLN A 383 6.82 19.61 16.92
CA GLN A 383 7.09 18.19 16.60
C GLN A 383 7.96 18.02 15.34
N ARG A 384 8.20 19.13 14.65
CA ARG A 384 8.91 19.13 13.37
C ARG A 384 8.28 18.20 12.34
N HIS A 385 6.94 18.24 12.26
CA HIS A 385 6.18 17.66 11.16
C HIS A 385 6.32 18.50 9.89
N PHE A 386 6.54 19.78 10.06
CA PHE A 386 6.84 20.79 9.03
C PHE A 386 7.95 21.71 9.57
N ASP A 387 8.77 22.27 8.68
CA ASP A 387 9.69 23.34 9.02
C ASP A 387 9.02 24.71 8.82
N VAL A 388 9.40 25.71 9.61
CA VAL A 388 8.84 27.07 9.53
C VAL A 388 9.21 27.71 8.19
N THR A 389 8.26 28.40 7.54
CA THR A 389 8.51 29.07 6.25
C THR A 389 9.42 30.29 6.42
N GLN A 390 9.14 31.13 7.42
CA GLN A 390 9.97 32.28 7.78
C GLN A 390 10.06 32.40 9.31
N GLY A 391 11.25 32.49 9.83
CA GLY A 391 11.52 32.45 11.25
C GLY A 391 12.16 31.16 11.69
N GLU A 392 12.13 30.85 12.98
CA GLU A 392 12.73 29.64 13.52
C GLU A 392 12.12 29.25 14.87
N ILE A 393 12.24 27.97 15.20
CA ILE A 393 12.01 27.46 16.55
C ILE A 393 13.35 26.92 17.04
N ARG A 394 13.73 27.26 18.28
CA ARG A 394 15.00 26.90 18.88
C ARG A 394 14.80 26.14 20.19
N PHE A 395 15.71 25.21 20.45
CA PHE A 395 15.86 24.55 21.73
C PHE A 395 17.31 24.66 22.20
N HIS A 396 17.56 25.14 23.43
CA HIS A 396 18.93 25.50 23.90
C HIS A 396 19.68 26.43 22.93
N ASP A 397 19.03 27.47 22.44
CA ASP A 397 19.55 28.39 21.43
C ASP A 397 19.92 27.77 20.06
N MET A 398 19.68 26.47 19.87
CA MET A 398 19.93 25.76 18.62
C MET A 398 18.64 25.63 17.81
N PRO A 399 18.64 26.03 16.52
CA PRO A 399 17.46 25.84 15.67
C PRO A 399 17.07 24.36 15.56
N LEU A 400 15.78 24.03 15.64
CA LEU A 400 15.30 22.66 15.51
C LEU A 400 15.71 22.01 14.19
N THR A 401 15.91 22.80 13.13
CA THR A 401 16.33 22.32 11.80
C THR A 401 17.76 21.73 11.80
N HIS A 402 18.60 22.07 12.78
CA HIS A 402 19.95 21.52 12.92
C HIS A 402 19.97 20.23 13.75
N LEU A 403 18.90 19.97 14.53
CA LEU A 403 18.82 18.82 15.42
C LEU A 403 18.41 17.55 14.67
N GLN A 404 19.00 16.42 15.04
CA GLN A 404 18.54 15.10 14.60
C GLN A 404 17.10 14.86 15.05
N LEU A 405 16.24 14.45 14.12
CA LEU A 405 14.80 14.27 14.37
C LEU A 405 14.51 13.25 15.48
N ASP A 406 15.22 12.13 15.49
CA ASP A 406 15.02 11.08 16.49
C ASP A 406 15.45 11.57 17.88
N SER A 407 16.60 12.30 17.95
CA SER A 407 17.08 12.90 19.19
C SER A 407 16.13 13.98 19.72
N TRP A 408 15.55 14.81 18.84
CA TRP A 408 14.56 15.81 19.21
C TRP A 408 13.24 15.17 19.67
N ARG A 409 12.68 14.25 18.86
CA ARG A 409 11.40 13.62 19.14
C ARG A 409 11.42 12.75 20.39
N SER A 410 12.58 12.19 20.78
CA SER A 410 12.72 11.46 22.04
C SER A 410 12.57 12.37 23.29
N ARG A 411 12.68 13.71 23.13
CA ARG A 411 12.41 14.68 24.19
C ARG A 411 10.93 15.04 24.32
N LEU A 412 10.09 14.60 23.38
CA LEU A 412 8.68 14.98 23.31
C LEU A 412 7.78 13.81 23.71
N ALA A 413 6.77 14.08 24.53
CA ALA A 413 5.61 13.24 24.68
C ALA A 413 4.40 13.99 24.10
N VAL A 414 3.61 13.34 23.26
CA VAL A 414 2.54 13.98 22.51
C VAL A 414 1.23 13.25 22.69
N VAL A 415 0.17 13.99 23.01
CA VAL A 415 -1.21 13.52 22.96
C VAL A 415 -1.93 14.33 21.88
N SER A 416 -2.29 13.66 20.79
CA SER A 416 -2.98 14.28 19.65
C SER A 416 -4.48 14.45 19.92
N GLN A 417 -5.10 15.40 19.24
CA GLN A 417 -6.53 15.69 19.32
C GLN A 417 -7.40 14.46 19.02
N THR A 418 -7.01 13.65 18.01
CA THR A 418 -7.69 12.40 17.70
C THR A 418 -6.88 11.22 18.25
N PRO A 419 -7.35 10.54 19.32
CA PRO A 419 -6.64 9.43 19.90
C PRO A 419 -6.68 8.21 18.99
N PHE A 420 -5.53 7.58 18.81
CA PHE A 420 -5.39 6.34 18.03
C PHE A 420 -4.86 5.19 18.92
N LEU A 421 -5.53 4.04 18.83
CA LEU A 421 -5.09 2.80 19.48
C LEU A 421 -4.83 1.73 18.41
N PHE A 422 -3.69 1.06 18.55
CA PHE A 422 -3.36 -0.08 17.72
C PHE A 422 -4.20 -1.29 18.10
N SER A 423 -4.40 -2.21 17.18
CA SER A 423 -5.07 -3.49 17.41
C SER A 423 -4.18 -4.41 18.24
N ASP A 424 -4.14 -4.15 19.55
CA ASP A 424 -3.30 -4.83 20.54
C ASP A 424 -3.94 -4.70 21.93
N SER A 425 -3.32 -5.26 22.98
CA SER A 425 -3.76 -5.10 24.35
C SER A 425 -3.68 -3.64 24.83
N ILE A 426 -4.44 -3.29 25.86
CA ILE A 426 -4.36 -1.95 26.48
C ILE A 426 -2.97 -1.73 27.08
N ALA A 427 -2.38 -2.74 27.71
CA ALA A 427 -1.02 -2.65 28.24
C ALA A 427 -0.01 -2.30 27.14
N ASN A 428 -0.02 -3.00 26.01
CA ASN A 428 0.86 -2.75 24.87
C ASN A 428 0.60 -1.37 24.25
N ASN A 429 -0.65 -0.94 24.19
CA ASN A 429 -1.00 0.40 23.73
C ASN A 429 -0.45 1.50 24.63
N ILE A 430 -0.43 1.34 25.95
CA ILE A 430 0.19 2.28 26.87
C ILE A 430 1.72 2.22 26.75
N ALA A 431 2.29 1.02 26.69
CA ALA A 431 3.73 0.77 26.60
C ALA A 431 4.34 1.01 25.21
N LEU A 432 3.57 1.49 24.22
CA LEU A 432 3.98 1.59 22.81
C LEU A 432 5.33 2.27 22.60
N GLY A 433 5.61 3.35 23.32
CA GLY A 433 6.88 4.10 23.20
C GLY A 433 7.99 3.62 24.13
N ARG A 434 7.66 2.68 25.07
CA ARG A 434 8.59 2.10 26.03
C ARG A 434 8.17 0.64 26.32
N PRO A 435 8.43 -0.29 25.37
CA PRO A 435 7.98 -1.67 25.45
C PRO A 435 8.52 -2.46 26.65
N GLU A 436 9.61 -2.01 27.23
CA GLU A 436 10.25 -2.60 28.41
C GLU A 436 9.65 -2.15 29.76
N ALA A 437 8.60 -1.32 29.73
CA ALA A 437 7.95 -0.85 30.95
C ALA A 437 7.32 -2.00 31.76
N THR A 438 7.45 -1.94 33.08
CA THR A 438 6.84 -2.92 33.95
C THR A 438 5.32 -2.71 34.06
N GLN A 439 4.59 -3.76 34.47
CA GLN A 439 3.15 -3.66 34.70
C GLN A 439 2.79 -2.58 35.75
N GLU A 440 3.62 -2.43 36.76
CA GLU A 440 3.42 -1.41 37.82
C GLU A 440 3.56 0.01 37.27
N GLU A 441 4.53 0.25 36.38
CA GLU A 441 4.70 1.55 35.71
C GLU A 441 3.52 1.87 34.81
N ILE A 442 3.01 0.88 34.07
CA ILE A 442 1.83 1.01 33.21
C ILE A 442 0.60 1.35 34.06
N GLU A 443 0.38 0.68 35.16
CA GLU A 443 -0.73 0.96 36.07
C GLU A 443 -0.61 2.33 36.75
N GLN A 444 0.61 2.74 37.11
CA GLN A 444 0.85 4.05 37.69
C GLN A 444 0.43 5.17 36.75
N VAL A 445 0.86 5.13 35.47
CA VAL A 445 0.47 6.17 34.52
C VAL A 445 -1.01 6.08 34.14
N ALA A 446 -1.61 4.90 34.18
CA ALA A 446 -3.05 4.74 33.99
C ALA A 446 -3.87 5.38 35.14
N ARG A 447 -3.38 5.33 36.40
CA ARG A 447 -3.96 6.06 37.54
C ARG A 447 -3.81 7.57 37.36
N LEU A 448 -2.63 8.05 36.91
CA LEU A 448 -2.42 9.46 36.61
C LEU A 448 -3.37 9.97 35.54
N ALA A 449 -3.61 9.17 34.51
CA ALA A 449 -4.55 9.48 33.43
C ALA A 449 -6.03 9.18 33.80
N SER A 450 -6.32 8.78 35.04
CA SER A 450 -7.67 8.46 35.55
C SER A 450 -8.41 7.40 34.71
N VAL A 451 -7.69 6.40 34.17
CA VAL A 451 -8.27 5.32 33.32
C VAL A 451 -8.12 3.94 33.95
N HIS A 452 -7.36 3.79 35.04
CA HIS A 452 -7.06 2.51 35.70
C HIS A 452 -8.34 1.74 36.08
N GLU A 453 -9.28 2.41 36.75
CA GLU A 453 -10.55 1.79 37.19
C GLU A 453 -11.42 1.35 36.00
N ASP A 454 -11.42 2.09 34.93
CA ASP A 454 -12.15 1.71 33.70
C ASP A 454 -11.54 0.46 33.06
N ILE A 455 -10.20 0.35 33.08
CA ILE A 455 -9.50 -0.81 32.54
C ILE A 455 -9.81 -2.05 33.36
N LEU A 456 -9.80 -1.95 34.68
CA LEU A 456 -10.10 -3.07 35.56
C LEU A 456 -11.55 -3.61 35.45
N ARG A 457 -12.49 -2.78 34.97
CA ARG A 457 -13.88 -3.21 34.71
C ARG A 457 -14.02 -3.99 33.39
N LEU A 458 -13.01 -4.00 32.54
CA LEU A 458 -13.02 -4.78 31.31
C LEU A 458 -12.75 -6.26 31.60
N PRO A 459 -13.30 -7.20 30.80
CA PRO A 459 -13.22 -8.65 31.11
C PRO A 459 -11.81 -9.21 31.29
N GLN A 460 -10.81 -8.63 30.62
CA GLN A 460 -9.41 -9.06 30.70
C GLN A 460 -8.48 -7.95 31.24
N GLY A 461 -9.05 -6.87 31.81
CA GLY A 461 -8.26 -5.77 32.37
C GLY A 461 -7.29 -5.20 31.33
N TYR A 462 -6.01 -5.11 31.67
CA TYR A 462 -4.95 -4.59 30.81
C TYR A 462 -4.65 -5.46 29.60
N ASP A 463 -4.97 -6.75 29.60
CA ASP A 463 -4.78 -7.66 28.47
C ASP A 463 -5.93 -7.58 27.45
N THR A 464 -6.95 -6.75 27.74
CA THR A 464 -8.08 -6.56 26.83
C THR A 464 -7.59 -6.06 25.48
N GLN A 465 -7.93 -6.81 24.40
CA GLN A 465 -7.63 -6.43 23.03
C GLN A 465 -8.54 -5.29 22.60
N VAL A 466 -7.95 -4.22 22.06
CA VAL A 466 -8.64 -3.02 21.57
C VAL A 466 -8.28 -2.74 20.11
N GLY A 467 -8.90 -1.73 19.47
CA GLY A 467 -8.69 -1.39 18.07
C GLY A 467 -9.82 -1.89 17.16
N GLU A 468 -9.56 -2.05 15.85
CA GLU A 468 -10.60 -2.36 14.87
C GLU A 468 -11.29 -3.71 15.09
N ARG A 469 -10.62 -4.68 15.71
CA ARG A 469 -11.11 -6.05 15.94
C ARG A 469 -11.30 -6.39 17.42
N GLY A 470 -11.09 -5.43 18.31
CA GLY A 470 -11.20 -5.60 19.74
C GLY A 470 -12.42 -4.88 20.35
N VAL A 471 -12.38 -4.74 21.68
CA VAL A 471 -13.40 -4.02 22.43
C VAL A 471 -13.44 -2.55 22.00
N MET A 472 -14.66 -2.04 21.73
CA MET A 472 -14.87 -0.63 21.42
C MET A 472 -14.85 0.21 22.71
N LEU A 473 -13.81 1.04 22.84
CA LEU A 473 -13.69 2.01 23.93
C LEU A 473 -14.39 3.31 23.59
N SER A 474 -14.88 4.03 24.59
CA SER A 474 -15.41 5.39 24.43
C SER A 474 -14.31 6.37 24.01
N GLY A 475 -14.70 7.52 23.43
CA GLY A 475 -13.74 8.59 23.06
C GLY A 475 -12.88 9.03 24.25
N GLY A 476 -13.49 9.25 25.42
CA GLY A 476 -12.78 9.64 26.63
C GLY A 476 -11.83 8.57 27.17
N GLN A 477 -12.19 7.28 27.08
CA GLN A 477 -11.28 6.19 27.42
C GLN A 477 -10.06 6.14 26.50
N LYS A 478 -10.26 6.30 25.17
CA LYS A 478 -9.17 6.35 24.20
C LYS A 478 -8.24 7.54 24.46
N GLN A 479 -8.79 8.72 24.78
CA GLN A 479 -7.99 9.90 25.13
C GLN A 479 -7.15 9.64 26.38
N ARG A 480 -7.74 9.11 27.45
CA ARG A 480 -7.04 8.83 28.71
C ARG A 480 -5.95 7.75 28.56
N ILE A 481 -6.16 6.71 27.73
CA ILE A 481 -5.12 5.74 27.38
C ILE A 481 -3.97 6.43 26.60
N SER A 482 -4.28 7.34 25.69
CA SER A 482 -3.26 8.11 24.96
C SER A 482 -2.48 9.06 25.88
N ILE A 483 -3.12 9.63 26.91
CA ILE A 483 -2.44 10.40 27.95
C ILE A 483 -1.52 9.48 28.77
N ALA A 484 -1.98 8.31 29.22
CA ALA A 484 -1.16 7.34 29.95
C ALA A 484 0.09 6.93 29.12
N ARG A 485 -0.08 6.66 27.82
CA ARG A 485 1.02 6.40 26.87
C ARG A 485 2.06 7.53 26.86
N ALA A 486 1.61 8.78 26.79
CA ALA A 486 2.49 9.93 26.77
C ALA A 486 3.24 10.12 28.11
N LEU A 487 2.57 9.93 29.24
CA LEU A 487 3.16 10.03 30.58
C LEU A 487 4.24 8.95 30.81
N LEU A 488 4.06 7.75 30.26
CA LEU A 488 5.01 6.64 30.40
C LEU A 488 6.38 6.95 29.77
N LEU A 489 6.41 7.75 28.72
CA LEU A 489 7.66 8.17 28.05
C LEU A 489 8.57 8.99 28.95
N ASN A 490 8.03 9.62 29.99
CA ASN A 490 8.76 10.46 30.92
C ASN A 490 9.59 11.57 30.23
N ALA A 491 9.07 12.10 29.15
CA ALA A 491 9.74 13.09 28.29
C ALA A 491 9.90 14.46 28.99
N GLU A 492 10.82 15.27 28.47
CA GLU A 492 11.11 16.63 28.98
C GLU A 492 9.99 17.61 28.64
N ILE A 493 9.39 17.46 27.45
CA ILE A 493 8.33 18.35 26.94
C ILE A 493 7.09 17.51 26.67
N LEU A 494 5.96 17.91 27.28
CA LEU A 494 4.65 17.30 27.06
C LEU A 494 3.80 18.24 26.19
N LEU A 495 3.32 17.74 25.07
CA LEU A 495 2.41 18.41 24.15
C LEU A 495 1.02 17.79 24.23
N LEU A 496 0.02 18.58 24.61
CA LEU A 496 -1.38 18.15 24.69
C LEU A 496 -2.22 18.95 23.68
N ASP A 497 -2.67 18.32 22.61
CA ASP A 497 -3.51 18.95 21.60
C ASP A 497 -4.97 18.57 21.82
N ASP A 498 -5.72 19.43 22.50
CA ASP A 498 -7.14 19.27 22.86
C ASP A 498 -7.45 17.88 23.48
N ALA A 499 -6.48 17.40 24.26
CA ALA A 499 -6.40 16.01 24.72
C ALA A 499 -7.46 15.64 25.79
N LEU A 500 -8.27 16.59 26.25
CA LEU A 500 -9.28 16.41 27.29
C LEU A 500 -10.71 16.69 26.77
N SER A 501 -10.90 16.99 25.50
CA SER A 501 -12.18 17.39 24.93
C SER A 501 -13.30 16.36 25.03
N ALA A 502 -13.00 15.08 25.03
CA ALA A 502 -13.96 13.98 25.17
C ALA A 502 -14.08 13.43 26.62
N VAL A 503 -13.44 14.10 27.59
CA VAL A 503 -13.45 13.72 29.00
C VAL A 503 -14.46 14.59 29.76
N ASP A 504 -15.18 14.04 30.71
CA ASP A 504 -16.09 14.79 31.57
C ASP A 504 -15.33 15.75 32.50
N GLY A 505 -15.99 16.82 32.95
CA GLY A 505 -15.36 17.91 33.72
C GLY A 505 -14.71 17.45 35.03
N ARG A 506 -15.31 16.48 35.74
CA ARG A 506 -14.76 15.97 37.01
C ARG A 506 -13.46 15.19 36.76
N THR A 507 -13.46 14.32 35.77
CA THR A 507 -12.27 13.53 35.38
C THR A 507 -11.20 14.44 34.79
N GLU A 508 -11.57 15.47 34.03
CA GLU A 508 -10.64 16.49 33.51
C GLU A 508 -9.90 17.20 34.64
N HIS A 509 -10.59 17.69 35.67
CA HIS A 509 -9.96 18.30 36.84
C HIS A 509 -8.99 17.36 37.57
N GLN A 510 -9.35 16.09 37.72
CA GLN A 510 -8.48 15.09 38.35
C GLN A 510 -7.21 14.86 37.51
N ILE A 511 -7.34 14.74 36.19
CA ILE A 511 -6.20 14.55 35.29
C ILE A 511 -5.29 15.78 35.34
N LEU A 512 -5.83 16.98 35.28
CA LEU A 512 -5.05 18.22 35.35
C LEU A 512 -4.29 18.34 36.69
N HIS A 513 -4.94 17.98 37.81
CA HIS A 513 -4.28 17.93 39.09
C HIS A 513 -3.12 16.93 39.11
N ASN A 514 -3.32 15.72 38.58
CA ASN A 514 -2.28 14.70 38.49
C ASN A 514 -1.13 15.15 37.57
N LEU A 515 -1.46 15.79 36.45
CA LEU A 515 -0.48 16.31 35.50
C LEU A 515 0.41 17.41 36.08
N ARG A 516 -0.12 18.25 37.00
CA ARG A 516 0.69 19.26 37.72
C ARG A 516 1.79 18.59 38.54
N GLN A 517 1.42 17.59 39.35
CA GLN A 517 2.37 16.86 40.19
C GLN A 517 3.40 16.09 39.33
N TRP A 518 2.94 15.43 38.26
CA TRP A 518 3.81 14.72 37.32
C TRP A 518 4.70 15.70 36.54
N GLY A 519 4.18 16.89 36.22
CA GLY A 519 4.83 17.91 35.40
C GLY A 519 5.88 18.76 36.12
N GLU A 520 6.09 18.59 37.42
CA GLU A 520 7.09 19.37 38.16
C GLU A 520 8.45 19.31 37.51
N GLY A 521 8.94 20.49 37.10
CA GLY A 521 10.21 20.67 36.39
C GLY A 521 10.20 20.24 34.91
N ARG A 522 9.06 19.86 34.30
CA ARG A 522 8.90 19.59 32.87
C ARG A 522 8.20 20.74 32.17
N THR A 523 8.50 20.90 30.88
CA THR A 523 7.82 21.89 30.04
C THR A 523 6.53 21.29 29.51
N VAL A 524 5.40 21.99 29.67
CA VAL A 524 4.08 21.53 29.24
C VAL A 524 3.47 22.54 28.28
N ILE A 525 2.97 22.11 27.14
CA ILE A 525 2.24 22.94 26.18
C ILE A 525 0.87 22.33 25.96
N ILE A 526 -0.17 23.07 26.33
CA ILE A 526 -1.56 22.63 26.22
C ILE A 526 -2.30 23.51 25.23
N SER A 527 -2.79 22.90 24.16
CA SER A 527 -3.82 23.49 23.31
C SER A 527 -5.18 23.01 23.82
N ALA A 528 -6.08 23.92 24.14
CA ALA A 528 -7.40 23.57 24.66
C ALA A 528 -8.51 24.51 24.17
N HIS A 529 -9.70 23.93 24.02
CA HIS A 529 -10.95 24.67 23.82
C HIS A 529 -11.61 25.01 25.14
N ARG A 530 -11.42 24.18 26.19
CA ARG A 530 -11.88 24.46 27.54
C ARG A 530 -10.84 25.26 28.30
N LEU A 531 -11.19 26.48 28.74
CA LEU A 531 -10.25 27.36 29.42
C LEU A 531 -9.93 26.92 30.85
N SER A 532 -10.74 26.03 31.44
CA SER A 532 -10.43 25.32 32.71
C SER A 532 -9.10 24.62 32.69
N ALA A 533 -8.69 24.07 31.54
CA ALA A 533 -7.42 23.38 31.38
C ALA A 533 -6.19 24.30 31.38
N LEU A 534 -6.39 25.61 31.26
CA LEU A 534 -5.34 26.62 31.11
C LEU A 534 -5.15 27.49 32.35
N THR A 535 -5.97 27.35 33.38
CA THR A 535 -5.99 28.23 34.55
C THR A 535 -4.65 28.33 35.28
N ASP A 536 -3.85 27.26 35.22
CA ASP A 536 -2.54 27.18 35.87
C ASP A 536 -1.35 27.44 34.95
N ALA A 537 -1.61 27.80 33.70
CA ALA A 537 -0.53 28.09 32.74
C ALA A 537 0.24 29.36 33.17
N ASN A 538 1.56 29.27 33.11
CA ASN A 538 2.45 30.43 33.37
C ASN A 538 2.25 31.55 32.34
N GLU A 539 1.91 31.18 31.14
CA GLU A 539 1.57 32.07 30.04
C GLU A 539 0.48 31.44 29.19
N ILE A 540 -0.50 32.22 28.77
CA ILE A 540 -1.56 31.86 27.85
C ILE A 540 -1.45 32.76 26.63
N ILE A 541 -1.46 32.16 25.44
CA ILE A 541 -1.59 32.87 24.15
C ILE A 541 -2.95 32.57 23.54
N VAL A 542 -3.65 33.65 23.19
CA VAL A 542 -4.95 33.56 22.51
C VAL A 542 -4.75 33.78 21.02
N MET A 543 -5.09 32.77 20.25
CA MET A 543 -4.91 32.74 18.80
C MET A 543 -6.19 33.09 18.06
N GLN A 544 -6.12 33.95 17.05
CA GLN A 544 -7.20 34.19 16.07
C GLN A 544 -6.59 34.36 14.68
N HIS A 545 -7.14 33.68 13.71
CA HIS A 545 -6.70 33.75 12.29
C HIS A 545 -5.17 33.68 12.08
N GLY A 546 -4.50 32.82 12.81
CA GLY A 546 -3.06 32.65 12.71
C GLY A 546 -2.21 33.65 13.53
N HIS A 547 -2.79 34.60 14.22
CA HIS A 547 -2.09 35.61 15.01
C HIS A 547 -2.35 35.47 16.50
N VAL A 548 -1.39 35.91 17.32
CA VAL A 548 -1.57 36.07 18.77
C VAL A 548 -2.28 37.41 19.02
N VAL A 549 -3.52 37.38 19.53
CA VAL A 549 -4.32 38.59 19.79
C VAL A 549 -4.31 39.03 21.26
N GLN A 550 -4.12 38.09 22.19
CA GLN A 550 -3.99 38.38 23.63
C GLN A 550 -2.90 37.47 24.23
N ARG A 551 -2.26 37.97 25.27
CA ARG A 551 -1.20 37.25 26.02
C ARG A 551 -1.24 37.67 27.48
N GLY A 552 -1.07 36.71 28.40
CA GLY A 552 -1.03 36.96 29.85
C GLY A 552 -1.22 35.67 30.63
N ASP A 553 -1.33 35.76 31.92
CA ASP A 553 -1.82 34.69 32.79
C ASP A 553 -3.35 34.63 32.81
N HIS A 554 -3.91 33.62 33.47
CA HIS A 554 -5.36 33.43 33.58
C HIS A 554 -6.07 34.67 34.18
N ASP A 555 -5.55 35.18 35.32
CA ASP A 555 -6.17 36.27 36.07
C ASP A 555 -6.20 37.58 35.28
N GLN A 556 -5.10 37.87 34.58
CA GLN A 556 -5.00 39.02 33.69
C GLN A 556 -5.98 38.91 32.53
N LEU A 557 -6.01 37.79 31.84
CA LEU A 557 -6.86 37.59 30.66
C LEU A 557 -8.35 37.49 31.02
N ALA A 558 -8.69 36.95 32.17
CA ALA A 558 -10.09 36.91 32.66
C ALA A 558 -10.67 38.28 32.94
N GLN A 559 -9.82 39.31 33.24
CA GLN A 559 -10.22 40.69 33.47
C GLN A 559 -10.11 41.54 32.20
N GLN A 560 -9.21 41.22 31.28
CA GLN A 560 -8.98 41.97 30.05
C GLN A 560 -10.12 41.77 29.05
N ILE A 561 -10.62 42.88 28.49
CA ILE A 561 -11.65 42.83 27.43
C ILE A 561 -11.09 42.09 26.21
N GLY A 562 -11.79 41.05 25.77
CA GLY A 562 -11.41 40.27 24.59
C GLY A 562 -11.94 38.86 24.61
N TRP A 563 -11.52 38.08 23.63
CA TRP A 563 -12.02 36.73 23.38
C TRP A 563 -11.91 35.80 24.59
N TYR A 564 -10.80 35.87 25.35
CA TYR A 564 -10.58 35.00 26.50
C TYR A 564 -11.62 35.22 27.59
N ARG A 565 -11.83 36.48 28.02
CA ARG A 565 -12.79 36.80 29.05
C ARG A 565 -14.22 36.43 28.67
N ASP A 566 -14.60 36.71 27.41
CA ASP A 566 -15.95 36.46 26.94
C ASP A 566 -16.23 34.96 26.86
N MET A 567 -15.25 34.19 26.38
CA MET A 567 -15.33 32.72 26.34
C MET A 567 -15.31 32.11 27.73
N TYR A 568 -14.48 32.59 28.66
CA TYR A 568 -14.43 32.12 30.02
C TYR A 568 -15.76 32.31 30.75
N ARG A 569 -16.37 33.49 30.62
CA ARG A 569 -17.71 33.73 31.15
C ARG A 569 -18.77 32.83 30.53
N TYR A 570 -18.71 32.61 29.24
CA TYR A 570 -19.61 31.69 28.57
C TYR A 570 -19.50 30.27 29.15
N GLN A 571 -18.27 29.74 29.26
CA GLN A 571 -18.04 28.41 29.81
C GLN A 571 -18.41 28.27 31.30
N GLN A 572 -18.26 29.33 32.08
CA GLN A 572 -18.74 29.36 33.48
C GLN A 572 -20.26 29.29 33.55
N LEU A 573 -20.97 30.02 32.70
CA LEU A 573 -22.44 29.99 32.64
C LEU A 573 -22.95 28.61 32.20
N GLU A 574 -22.28 27.98 31.20
CA GLU A 574 -22.60 26.65 30.74
C GLU A 574 -22.42 25.60 31.86
N ALA A 575 -21.30 25.62 32.57
CA ALA A 575 -21.05 24.75 33.72
C ALA A 575 -22.08 24.96 34.86
N ALA A 576 -22.44 26.21 35.13
CA ALA A 576 -23.45 26.51 36.14
C ALA A 576 -24.87 26.04 35.76
N LEU A 577 -25.18 25.96 34.48
CA LEU A 577 -26.44 25.41 33.96
C LEU A 577 -26.45 23.86 34.03
N ASP A 578 -25.34 23.23 33.74
CA ASP A 578 -25.21 21.79 33.83
C ASP A 578 -25.24 21.27 35.28
N ASP A 579 -24.73 22.04 36.24
CA ASP A 579 -24.80 21.78 37.67
C ASP A 579 -26.12 22.14 38.34
N ALA A 580 -27.00 22.88 37.62
CA ALA A 580 -28.31 23.24 38.16
C ALA A 580 -29.20 21.99 38.22
N PRO A 581 -29.72 21.59 39.42
CA PRO A 581 -30.60 20.44 39.50
C PRO A 581 -31.84 20.70 38.63
N GLU A 582 -32.26 19.66 37.88
CA GLU A 582 -33.51 19.66 37.10
C GLU A 582 -34.69 20.00 38.02
N ARG A 583 -34.95 21.28 38.26
CA ARG A 583 -36.12 21.77 38.94
C ARG A 583 -37.28 21.78 37.94
N GLY A 584 -37.86 20.64 37.67
CA GLY A 584 -38.95 20.60 36.71
C GLY A 584 -39.91 19.43 36.71
N GLU A 585 -39.68 18.34 37.45
CA GLU A 585 -40.63 17.22 37.41
C GLU A 585 -41.48 17.01 38.70
N GLU A 586 -41.23 17.75 39.79
CA GLU A 586 -42.07 17.61 41.00
C GLU A 586 -43.29 18.55 41.05
N ALA A 587 -43.46 19.44 40.11
CA ALA A 587 -44.57 20.41 40.13
C ALA A 587 -45.78 20.05 39.25
N VAL A 588 -45.81 18.88 38.60
CA VAL A 588 -46.96 18.48 37.75
C VAL A 588 -47.78 17.31 38.38
N ASN A 589 -47.36 16.78 39.54
CA ASN A 589 -48.10 15.72 40.23
C ASN A 589 -48.52 16.11 41.65
N ALA A 590 -48.82 17.39 41.93
CA ALA A 590 -49.51 17.82 43.13
C ALA A 590 -50.90 18.40 42.82
#